data_0e3e2b44c7c70e0e936a517ae1821f71
#
_entry.id   0e3e2b44c7c70e0e936a517ae1821f71
#
_cell.length_a   1.000
_cell.length_b   1.000
_cell.length_c   1.000
_cell.angle_alpha   90.00
_cell.angle_beta   90.00
_cell.angle_gamma   90.00
#
_symmetry.space_group_name_H-M   'P 1'
#
loop_
_entity.id
_entity.type
_entity.pdbx_description
1 polymer ?
#
loop_
_entity_poly.entity_id
_entity_poly.type
_entity_poly.pdbx_seq_one_letter_code
_entity_poly.pdbx_strand_id
1 'polypeptide(L)'
;MGLNVNIRKFPARLSNATSLYIETGRIHSIEKILNLCLKHFWNLYDALQNDTFSITQAYQYISGLGEPVEVKLSSRETIRGIIHSVDEDWSLLVRTNDGMIKRIYYGDVIRRI
;
A
#
# COMPACT_ATOMS: atom_id res chain seq x y z
N MET A 1 -12.94 0.02 1.84
CA MET A 1 -12.01 -0.33 0.74
C MET A 1 -12.74 -0.18 -0.58
N GLY A 2 -12.11 0.37 -1.60
CA GLY A 2 -12.64 0.46 -2.96
C GLY A 2 -11.68 -0.21 -3.95
N LEU A 3 -12.20 -0.94 -4.91
CA LEU A 3 -11.44 -1.58 -5.97
C LEU A 3 -12.09 -1.29 -7.32
N ASN A 4 -11.33 -0.73 -8.25
CA ASN A 4 -11.76 -0.51 -9.62
C ASN A 4 -11.64 -1.83 -10.39
N VAL A 5 -12.75 -2.44 -10.76
CA VAL A 5 -12.74 -3.76 -11.42
C VAL A 5 -12.79 -3.62 -12.94
N ASN A 6 -13.87 -3.09 -13.50
CA ASN A 6 -14.10 -3.09 -14.95
C ASN A 6 -14.06 -1.69 -15.58
N ILE A 7 -13.47 -0.70 -14.92
CA ILE A 7 -13.31 0.63 -15.47
C ILE A 7 -12.29 0.57 -16.61
N ARG A 8 -12.67 1.03 -17.79
CA ARG A 8 -11.83 0.97 -18.98
C ARG A 8 -10.95 2.20 -19.19
N LYS A 9 -11.38 3.34 -18.64
CA LYS A 9 -10.68 4.61 -18.81
C LYS A 9 -10.94 5.54 -17.63
N PHE A 10 -9.91 6.23 -17.19
CA PHE A 10 -10.01 7.27 -16.17
C PHE A 10 -9.85 8.67 -16.77
N PRO A 11 -10.45 9.71 -16.17
CA PRO A 11 -10.18 11.10 -16.55
C PRO A 11 -8.70 11.44 -16.40
N ALA A 12 -8.20 12.39 -17.20
CA ALA A 12 -6.79 12.80 -17.16
C ALA A 12 -6.27 13.21 -15.76
N ARG A 13 -7.15 13.78 -14.93
CA ARG A 13 -6.84 14.13 -13.53
C ARG A 13 -6.52 12.91 -12.63
N LEU A 14 -6.89 11.71 -13.06
CA LEU A 14 -6.64 10.44 -12.37
C LEU A 14 -5.68 9.58 -13.19
N SER A 15 -4.62 10.17 -13.71
CA SER A 15 -3.64 9.50 -14.58
C SER A 15 -2.94 8.30 -13.91
N ASN A 16 -2.89 8.28 -12.57
CA ASN A 16 -2.30 7.18 -11.80
C ASN A 16 -3.31 6.12 -11.35
N ALA A 17 -4.60 6.28 -11.72
CA ALA A 17 -5.61 5.29 -11.41
C ALA A 17 -5.59 4.15 -12.42
N THR A 18 -5.82 2.94 -11.93
CA THR A 18 -5.96 1.74 -12.75
C THR A 18 -7.14 0.88 -12.31
N SER A 19 -7.42 -0.16 -13.06
CA SER A 19 -8.46 -1.15 -12.77
C SER A 19 -7.99 -2.55 -13.16
N LEU A 20 -8.65 -3.58 -12.67
CA LEU A 20 -8.36 -4.95 -13.08
C LEU A 20 -8.53 -5.13 -14.59
N TYR A 21 -9.50 -4.43 -15.21
CA TYR A 21 -9.67 -4.47 -16.65
C TYR A 21 -8.43 -3.88 -17.39
N ILE A 22 -7.93 -2.74 -16.95
CA ILE A 22 -6.76 -2.10 -17.60
C ILE A 22 -5.53 -2.99 -17.47
N GLU A 23 -5.31 -3.59 -16.30
CA GLU A 23 -4.13 -4.41 -16.04
C GLU A 23 -4.18 -5.79 -16.72
N THR A 24 -5.38 -6.35 -16.92
CA THR A 24 -5.52 -7.74 -17.42
C THR A 24 -6.10 -7.84 -18.83
N GLY A 25 -6.66 -6.75 -19.36
CA GLY A 25 -7.38 -6.74 -20.65
C GLY A 25 -8.70 -7.51 -20.67
N ARG A 26 -9.21 -7.95 -19.51
CA ARG A 26 -10.40 -8.81 -19.40
C ARG A 26 -11.46 -8.21 -18.49
N ILE A 27 -12.73 -8.52 -18.78
CA ILE A 27 -13.85 -8.23 -17.88
C ILE A 27 -13.87 -9.28 -16.77
N HIS A 28 -14.03 -8.82 -15.54
CA HIS A 28 -14.09 -9.66 -14.35
C HIS A 28 -15.49 -9.66 -13.75
N SER A 29 -15.91 -10.79 -13.19
CA SER A 29 -17.12 -10.88 -12.37
C SER A 29 -16.87 -10.15 -11.03
N ILE A 30 -17.61 -9.07 -10.78
CA ILE A 30 -17.52 -8.31 -9.52
C ILE A 30 -17.81 -9.19 -8.32
N GLU A 31 -18.83 -10.06 -8.44
CA GLU A 31 -19.20 -11.01 -7.38
C GLU A 31 -18.05 -11.98 -7.04
N LYS A 32 -17.41 -12.55 -8.06
CA LYS A 32 -16.26 -13.45 -7.84
C LYS A 32 -15.09 -12.72 -7.18
N ILE A 33 -14.78 -11.49 -7.61
CA ILE A 33 -13.73 -10.68 -7.01
C ILE A 33 -14.07 -10.35 -5.56
N LEU A 34 -15.31 -9.94 -5.27
CA LEU A 34 -15.76 -9.68 -3.90
C LEU A 34 -15.62 -10.92 -3.01
N ASN A 35 -16.08 -12.08 -3.48
CA ASN A 35 -15.99 -13.33 -2.72
C ASN A 35 -14.53 -13.72 -2.44
N LEU A 36 -13.62 -13.54 -3.40
CA LEU A 36 -12.20 -13.77 -3.19
C LEU A 36 -11.61 -12.80 -2.14
N CYS A 37 -11.95 -11.51 -2.21
CA CYS A 37 -11.50 -10.52 -1.23
C CYS A 37 -11.99 -10.87 0.18
N LEU A 38 -13.27 -11.24 0.32
CA LEU A 38 -13.85 -11.64 1.62
C LEU A 38 -13.20 -12.91 2.17
N LYS A 39 -12.96 -13.92 1.32
CA LYS A 39 -12.28 -15.15 1.73
C LYS A 39 -10.88 -14.85 2.25
N HIS A 40 -10.09 -14.06 1.53
CA HIS A 40 -8.75 -13.69 1.98
C HIS A 40 -8.77 -12.83 3.25
N PHE A 41 -9.73 -11.90 3.35
CA PHE A 41 -9.90 -11.09 4.55
C PHE A 41 -10.17 -11.97 5.78
N TRP A 42 -11.10 -12.93 5.69
CA TRP A 42 -11.41 -13.80 6.82
C TRP A 42 -10.24 -14.71 7.20
N ASN A 43 -9.48 -15.22 6.23
CA ASN A 43 -8.28 -16.00 6.52
C ASN A 43 -7.23 -15.18 7.29
N LEU A 44 -7.01 -13.92 6.91
CA LEU A 44 -6.09 -13.02 7.60
C LEU A 44 -6.62 -12.61 8.98
N TYR A 45 -7.93 -12.39 9.10
CA TYR A 45 -8.56 -12.08 10.38
C TYR A 45 -8.41 -13.23 11.38
N ASP A 46 -8.67 -14.46 10.94
CA ASP A 46 -8.50 -15.64 11.77
C ASP A 46 -7.02 -15.83 12.18
N ALA A 47 -6.09 -15.62 11.26
CA ALA A 47 -4.67 -15.68 11.58
C ALA A 47 -4.26 -14.63 12.62
N LEU A 48 -4.80 -13.42 12.53
CA LEU A 48 -4.57 -12.36 13.51
C LEU A 48 -5.15 -12.71 14.89
N GLN A 49 -6.37 -13.27 14.94
CA GLN A 49 -7.03 -13.70 16.20
C GLN A 49 -6.27 -14.84 16.90
N ASN A 50 -5.62 -15.70 16.13
CA ASN A 50 -4.88 -16.85 16.66
C ASN A 50 -3.37 -16.59 16.83
N ASP A 51 -2.93 -15.33 16.77
CA ASP A 51 -1.52 -14.91 16.85
C ASP A 51 -0.59 -15.65 15.86
N THR A 52 -1.13 -16.12 14.74
CA THR A 52 -0.37 -16.79 13.69
C THR A 52 0.03 -15.86 12.54
N PHE A 53 -0.45 -14.62 12.58
CA PHE A 53 -0.08 -13.59 11.60
C PHE A 53 1.24 -12.93 11.99
N SER A 54 2.15 -12.81 11.02
CA SER A 54 3.41 -12.07 11.18
C SER A 54 3.50 -10.98 10.13
N ILE A 55 4.00 -9.80 10.52
CA ILE A 55 4.27 -8.70 9.57
C ILE A 55 5.25 -9.13 8.47
N THR A 56 6.14 -10.08 8.77
CA THR A 56 7.07 -10.64 7.78
C THR A 56 6.32 -11.27 6.60
N GLN A 57 5.15 -11.86 6.83
CA GLN A 57 4.30 -12.41 5.77
C GLN A 57 3.70 -11.31 4.89
N ALA A 58 3.50 -10.11 5.44
CA ALA A 58 2.98 -8.97 4.70
C ALA A 58 4.04 -8.26 3.86
N TYR A 59 5.32 -8.40 4.17
CA TYR A 59 6.40 -7.71 3.44
C TYR A 59 6.41 -7.98 1.94
N GLN A 60 6.05 -9.18 1.51
CA GLN A 60 5.94 -9.52 0.08
C GLN A 60 4.89 -8.70 -0.67
N TYR A 61 3.93 -8.08 0.05
CA TYR A 61 2.87 -7.24 -0.52
C TYR A 61 3.15 -5.74 -0.36
N ILE A 62 4.20 -5.36 0.38
CA ILE A 62 4.58 -3.96 0.57
C ILE A 62 5.43 -3.55 -0.64
N SER A 63 4.89 -2.63 -1.42
CA SER A 63 5.63 -2.06 -2.56
C SER A 63 6.49 -0.88 -2.12
N GLY A 64 7.63 -0.71 -2.80
CA GLY A 64 8.50 0.47 -2.63
C GLY A 64 9.57 0.33 -1.55
N LEU A 65 9.75 -0.84 -0.94
CA LEU A 65 10.90 -1.06 -0.04
C LEU A 65 12.21 -0.83 -0.80
N GLY A 66 13.10 -0.02 -0.24
CA GLY A 66 14.34 0.39 -0.86
C GLY A 66 14.21 1.53 -1.89
N GLU A 67 12.99 2.01 -2.16
CA GLU A 67 12.75 3.09 -3.11
C GLU A 67 12.76 4.46 -2.42
N PRO A 68 13.16 5.53 -3.15
CA PRO A 68 13.05 6.90 -2.68
C PRO A 68 11.58 7.29 -2.44
N VAL A 69 11.34 8.02 -1.37
CA VAL A 69 10.00 8.46 -0.97
C VAL A 69 10.01 9.88 -0.44
N GLU A 70 8.91 10.58 -0.67
CA GLU A 70 8.58 11.84 -0.03
C GLU A 70 7.24 11.67 0.70
N VAL A 71 7.25 11.85 2.02
CA VAL A 71 6.07 11.72 2.88
C VAL A 71 5.75 13.05 3.53
N LYS A 72 4.55 13.56 3.27
CA LYS A 72 4.04 14.78 3.88
C LYS A 72 3.31 14.43 5.17
N LEU A 73 3.82 14.90 6.29
CA LEU A 73 3.21 14.73 7.61
C LEU A 73 2.19 15.82 7.91
N SER A 74 2.47 17.05 7.45
CA SER A 74 1.59 18.20 7.62
C SER A 74 1.81 19.21 6.50
N SER A 75 1.10 20.34 6.53
CA SER A 75 1.32 21.42 5.56
C SER A 75 2.74 22.01 5.60
N ARG A 76 3.46 21.81 6.69
CA ARG A 76 4.81 22.39 6.93
C ARG A 76 5.92 21.37 7.07
N GLU A 77 5.58 20.09 7.17
CA GLU A 77 6.56 19.03 7.42
C GLU A 77 6.51 17.93 6.36
N THR A 78 7.64 17.72 5.73
CA THR A 78 7.84 16.67 4.72
C THR A 78 9.14 15.93 5.03
N ILE A 79 9.06 14.61 5.04
CA ILE A 79 10.22 13.73 5.21
C ILE A 79 10.58 13.15 3.85
N ARG A 80 11.87 13.22 3.51
CA ARG A 80 12.46 12.63 2.30
C ARG A 80 13.50 11.61 2.67
N GLY A 81 13.49 10.50 1.96
CA GLY A 81 14.45 9.43 2.19
C GLY A 81 14.16 8.19 1.37
N ILE A 82 14.65 7.07 1.86
CA ILE A 82 14.43 5.74 1.26
C ILE A 82 13.54 4.95 2.21
N ILE A 83 12.52 4.28 1.69
CA ILE A 83 11.69 3.36 2.48
C ILE A 83 12.59 2.23 2.98
N HIS A 84 12.84 2.21 4.27
CA HIS A 84 13.72 1.23 4.90
C HIS A 84 12.98 -0.07 5.20
N SER A 85 11.88 0.03 5.93
CA SER A 85 11.03 -1.11 6.30
C SER A 85 9.70 -0.62 6.88
N VAL A 86 8.84 -1.55 7.23
CA VAL A 86 7.68 -1.32 8.09
C VAL A 86 7.93 -2.07 9.40
N ASP A 87 7.71 -1.43 10.52
CA ASP A 87 7.91 -2.03 11.84
C ASP A 87 6.71 -2.86 12.30
N GLU A 88 6.85 -3.59 13.39
CA GLU A 88 5.81 -4.47 13.95
C GLU A 88 4.52 -3.74 14.32
N ASP A 89 4.61 -2.45 14.65
CA ASP A 89 3.48 -1.56 14.91
C ASP A 89 2.88 -0.93 13.65
N TRP A 90 3.29 -1.39 12.47
CA TRP A 90 2.90 -0.87 11.14
C TRP A 90 3.38 0.54 10.84
N SER A 91 4.24 1.12 11.63
CA SER A 91 4.89 2.38 11.30
C SER A 91 5.85 2.22 10.13
N LEU A 92 5.90 3.22 9.26
CA LEU A 92 6.85 3.28 8.15
C LEU A 92 8.19 3.79 8.65
N LEU A 93 9.27 3.06 8.39
CA LEU A 93 10.63 3.49 8.69
C LEU A 93 11.27 4.04 7.41
N VAL A 94 11.64 5.31 7.45
CA VAL A 94 12.31 6.02 6.35
C VAL A 94 13.72 6.38 6.76
N ARG A 95 14.70 5.95 5.98
CA ARG A 95 16.09 6.36 6.14
C ARG A 95 16.31 7.67 5.38
N THR A 96 16.58 8.74 6.10
CA THR A 96 16.84 10.07 5.57
C THR A 96 18.26 10.18 5.02
N ASN A 97 18.55 11.23 4.26
CA ASN A 97 19.85 11.43 3.59
C ASN A 97 21.03 11.58 4.56
N ASP A 98 20.75 12.02 5.80
CA ASP A 98 21.72 12.08 6.89
C ASP A 98 21.97 10.71 7.57
N GLY A 99 21.36 9.64 7.05
CA GLY A 99 21.49 8.27 7.55
C GLY A 99 20.61 7.93 8.76
N MET A 100 19.80 8.88 9.25
CA MET A 100 18.88 8.62 10.36
C MET A 100 17.67 7.82 9.90
N ILE A 101 17.14 6.96 10.80
CA ILE A 101 15.86 6.29 10.60
C ILE A 101 14.77 7.11 11.29
N LYS A 102 13.83 7.60 10.50
CA LYS A 102 12.63 8.25 11.00
C LYS A 102 11.44 7.31 10.96
N ARG A 103 10.72 7.24 12.07
CA ARG A 103 9.48 6.48 12.24
C ARG A 103 8.28 7.35 11.91
N ILE A 104 7.41 6.88 11.03
CA ILE A 104 6.24 7.62 10.52
C ILE A 104 5.00 6.80 10.80
N TYR A 105 4.09 7.33 11.61
CA TYR A 105 2.82 6.72 11.96
C TYR A 105 1.66 7.17 11.07
N TYR A 106 1.77 8.37 10.48
CA TYR A 106 0.76 8.96 9.61
C TYR A 106 1.43 9.90 8.60
N GLY A 107 0.79 10.10 7.47
CA GLY A 107 1.26 11.01 6.43
C GLY A 107 0.79 10.55 5.05
N ASP A 108 0.91 11.45 4.09
CA ASP A 108 0.60 11.17 2.70
C ASP A 108 1.89 10.94 1.92
N VAL A 109 1.98 9.80 1.24
CA VAL A 109 3.05 9.56 0.26
C VAL A 109 2.76 10.43 -0.96
N ILE A 110 3.54 11.53 -1.11
CA ILE A 110 3.32 12.48 -2.19
C ILE A 110 3.97 11.97 -3.48
N ARG A 111 5.14 11.36 -3.35
CA ARG A 111 5.96 10.98 -4.49
C ARG A 111 6.84 9.80 -4.18
N ARG A 112 6.84 8.83 -5.09
CA ARG A 112 7.91 7.85 -5.26
C ARG A 112 8.76 8.35 -6.42
N ILE A 113 10.00 8.57 -6.14
CA ILE A 113 10.90 9.16 -7.13
C ILE A 113 11.58 8.04 -7.89
#